data_42d772493fb2486bef8df0b4c5304c1c
#
_entry.id   42d772493fb2486bef8df0b4c5304c1c
#
_cell.length_a   1.000
_cell.length_b   1.000
_cell.length_c   1.000
_cell.angle_alpha   90.00
_cell.angle_beta   90.00
_cell.angle_gamma   90.00
#
_symmetry.space_group_name_H-M   'P 1'
#
loop_
_entity.id
_entity.type
_entity.pdbx_description
1 polymer ?
#
loop_
_entity_poly.entity_id
_entity_poly.type
_entity_poly.pdbx_seq_one_letter_code
_entity_poly.pdbx_strand_id
1 'polypeptide(L)'
;MTLCKTLPVLTLAALGLAIAAPAHAAPAPPAIAKLARAALPAVVDVESIDPMKAKPGSGAASKPGDGGFHKTATDKADSHSLIVPPRAEQALGTGFFISPDGYIVTNHHVIAGASEIKVTLHDGRIFTAKLVGADKKADLAVLKIDTGKPDPYLTFGDSGKLELGDWVVAIGNPFGLGFSVSAGVVSALHRDIGSGPFDNFIQTDAAINRGNSGGPMLDAAGHVVGVDSAIYSPSGGSVGIGFAIPSSMVKPVALALIAHGSMTRGWAGLRVEHLSADMQHAWHLKTTDGVVVGGVVAHGPSAGKLAPADVITRVNGNPIDTVHAFKVALAEIPVGQTAQLRYRHDGDVHDATITIAVPPKPAAPGAKPKPAPATTAPKPDMISALGIGVMTHPGAQGVIVVSVDKNGAAAHAGLQADTLIEAVGPDFVTSPKALNDKLARKHAVALLVDGPDGTSWISVPLDHEATTH
;
A
#
# COMPACT_ATOMS: atom_id res chain seq x y z
N MET A 1 66.03 29.26 -69.01
CA MET A 1 66.14 29.87 -67.69
C MET A 1 64.72 29.99 -67.17
N THR A 2 64.24 29.03 -66.34
CA THR A 2 62.91 29.03 -65.77
C THR A 2 63.07 28.69 -64.28
N LEU A 3 62.83 29.70 -63.43
CA LEU A 3 62.83 29.58 -61.98
C LEU A 3 61.66 28.83 -61.47
N CYS A 4 61.84 27.73 -60.81
CA CYS A 4 60.84 27.01 -60.05
C CYS A 4 60.79 27.57 -58.63
N LYS A 5 59.65 28.19 -58.22
CA LYS A 5 59.38 28.67 -56.86
C LYS A 5 58.73 27.55 -56.08
N THR A 6 59.38 27.00 -55.08
CA THR A 6 58.82 26.08 -54.10
C THR A 6 58.09 26.87 -52.98
N LEU A 7 56.84 26.63 -52.77
CA LEU A 7 56.09 27.08 -51.58
C LEU A 7 56.35 26.10 -50.43
N PRO A 8 56.51 26.55 -49.17
CA PRO A 8 56.49 25.68 -48.00
C PRO A 8 55.07 25.37 -47.56
N VAL A 9 54.78 24.10 -47.41
CA VAL A 9 53.50 23.61 -46.78
C VAL A 9 53.64 23.76 -45.28
N LEU A 10 52.83 24.65 -44.70
CA LEU A 10 52.68 24.78 -43.24
C LEU A 10 51.72 23.71 -42.76
N THR A 11 52.24 22.67 -42.09
CA THR A 11 51.40 21.67 -41.36
C THR A 11 50.97 22.25 -40.04
N LEU A 12 49.66 22.57 -39.90
CA LEU A 12 49.01 22.95 -38.66
C LEU A 12 48.76 21.69 -37.85
N ALA A 13 49.56 21.44 -36.78
CA ALA A 13 49.27 20.38 -35.79
C ALA A 13 48.15 20.88 -34.86
N ALA A 14 46.93 20.40 -35.07
CA ALA A 14 45.82 20.61 -34.13
C ALA A 14 46.04 19.73 -32.88
N LEU A 15 46.47 20.38 -31.78
CA LEU A 15 46.57 19.75 -30.46
C LEU A 15 45.15 19.60 -29.90
N GLY A 16 44.53 18.41 -30.05
CA GLY A 16 43.24 18.08 -29.45
C GLY A 16 43.37 17.95 -27.93
N LEU A 17 42.91 18.95 -27.20
CA LEU A 17 42.78 18.90 -25.75
C LEU A 17 41.55 18.02 -25.42
N ALA A 18 41.78 16.71 -25.19
CA ALA A 18 40.75 15.83 -24.68
C ALA A 18 40.42 16.26 -23.24
N ILE A 19 39.30 16.97 -23.05
CA ILE A 19 38.70 17.19 -21.72
C ILE A 19 38.17 15.84 -21.26
N ALA A 20 38.93 15.13 -20.42
CA ALA A 20 38.43 13.95 -19.71
C ALA A 20 37.30 14.41 -18.78
N ALA A 21 36.05 14.09 -19.14
CA ALA A 21 34.96 14.21 -18.22
C ALA A 21 35.29 13.40 -16.96
N PRO A 22 35.03 13.93 -15.73
CA PRO A 22 35.26 13.15 -14.54
C PRO A 22 34.37 11.89 -14.61
N ALA A 23 35.07 10.72 -14.70
CA ALA A 23 34.36 9.45 -14.57
C ALA A 23 33.68 9.46 -13.19
N HIS A 24 32.37 9.50 -13.16
CA HIS A 24 31.61 9.22 -11.94
C HIS A 24 32.00 7.79 -11.56
N ALA A 25 32.84 7.65 -10.54
CA ALA A 25 33.11 6.37 -9.94
C ALA A 25 31.80 5.79 -9.49
N ALA A 26 31.40 4.61 -9.99
CA ALA A 26 30.26 3.88 -9.49
C ALA A 26 30.41 3.77 -7.96
N PRO A 27 29.34 3.98 -7.18
CA PRO A 27 29.41 3.89 -5.73
C PRO A 27 29.97 2.52 -5.35
N ALA A 28 31.08 2.52 -4.60
CA ALA A 28 31.68 1.30 -4.11
C ALA A 28 30.66 0.55 -3.22
N PRO A 29 30.64 -0.79 -3.25
CA PRO A 29 29.76 -1.55 -2.37
C PRO A 29 30.01 -1.12 -0.91
N PRO A 30 28.95 -1.02 -0.07
CA PRO A 30 29.08 -0.58 1.31
C PRO A 30 30.02 -1.50 2.09
N ALA A 31 30.73 -0.95 3.08
CA ALA A 31 31.57 -1.75 3.98
C ALA A 31 30.67 -2.55 4.94
N ILE A 32 30.00 -3.60 4.44
CA ILE A 32 28.95 -4.38 5.10
C ILE A 32 29.40 -4.85 6.49
N ALA A 33 30.63 -5.33 6.63
CA ALA A 33 31.18 -5.78 7.92
C ALA A 33 31.24 -4.65 8.98
N LYS A 34 31.55 -3.41 8.56
CA LYS A 34 31.57 -2.24 9.46
C LYS A 34 30.13 -1.85 9.86
N LEU A 35 29.24 -1.83 8.89
CA LEU A 35 27.83 -1.52 9.09
C LEU A 35 27.16 -2.53 10.03
N ALA A 36 27.32 -3.83 9.77
CA ALA A 36 26.81 -4.90 10.60
C ALA A 36 27.32 -4.80 12.05
N ARG A 37 28.62 -4.59 12.24
CA ARG A 37 29.20 -4.44 13.58
C ARG A 37 28.62 -3.26 14.35
N ALA A 38 28.29 -2.18 13.67
CA ALA A 38 27.69 -1.01 14.29
C ALA A 38 26.20 -1.23 14.64
N ALA A 39 25.46 -1.96 13.79
CA ALA A 39 24.03 -2.15 13.91
C ALA A 39 23.63 -3.31 14.84
N LEU A 40 24.38 -4.42 14.82
CA LEU A 40 24.05 -5.64 15.57
C LEU A 40 23.72 -5.43 17.06
N PRO A 41 24.42 -4.55 17.82
CA PRO A 41 24.08 -4.32 19.21
C PRO A 41 22.67 -3.76 19.44
N ALA A 42 22.08 -3.15 18.42
CA ALA A 42 20.72 -2.60 18.47
C ALA A 42 19.65 -3.58 17.97
N VAL A 43 20.04 -4.75 17.44
CA VAL A 43 19.12 -5.76 16.91
C VAL A 43 18.87 -6.82 18.00
N VAL A 44 17.62 -7.25 18.11
CA VAL A 44 17.17 -8.17 19.16
C VAL A 44 16.33 -9.30 18.56
N ASP A 45 16.36 -10.47 19.23
CA ASP A 45 15.39 -11.52 18.97
C ASP A 45 14.08 -11.22 19.68
N VAL A 46 12.98 -11.52 19.01
CA VAL A 46 11.63 -11.42 19.56
C VAL A 46 10.97 -12.79 19.53
N GLU A 47 10.65 -13.31 20.69
CA GLU A 47 9.98 -14.59 20.88
C GLU A 47 8.59 -14.34 21.48
N SER A 48 7.54 -14.85 20.83
CA SER A 48 6.18 -14.80 21.33
C SER A 48 5.72 -16.16 21.83
N ILE A 49 5.12 -16.18 23.03
CA ILE A 49 4.63 -17.39 23.68
C ILE A 49 3.10 -17.35 23.69
N ASP A 50 2.45 -18.34 23.06
CA ASP A 50 1.00 -18.52 23.07
C ASP A 50 0.63 -19.68 24.00
N PRO A 51 -0.02 -19.45 25.17
CA PRO A 51 -0.37 -20.50 26.10
C PRO A 51 -1.50 -21.40 25.60
N MET A 52 -2.35 -20.93 24.66
CA MET A 52 -3.44 -21.75 24.13
C MET A 52 -2.96 -22.83 23.18
N LYS A 53 -1.76 -22.72 22.61
CA LYS A 53 -1.11 -23.74 21.80
C LYS A 53 -0.23 -24.70 22.61
N ALA A 54 0.17 -24.32 23.82
CA ALA A 54 0.85 -25.19 24.76
C ALA A 54 -0.19 -26.14 25.41
N LYS A 55 -0.62 -27.22 24.71
CA LYS A 55 -1.35 -28.30 25.37
C LYS A 55 -0.40 -28.97 26.39
N PRO A 56 -0.70 -28.94 27.70
CA PRO A 56 0.01 -29.78 28.65
C PRO A 56 -0.39 -31.24 28.35
N GLY A 57 0.52 -32.04 27.81
CA GLY A 57 0.32 -33.48 27.77
C GLY A 57 0.31 -34.16 26.41
N SER A 58 1.12 -33.76 25.42
CA SER A 58 1.46 -34.66 24.31
C SER A 58 2.94 -35.08 24.35
N GLY A 59 3.37 -35.51 25.53
CA GLY A 59 4.50 -36.41 25.66
C GLY A 59 4.10 -37.82 25.26
N ALA A 60 3.37 -37.99 24.16
CA ALA A 60 3.18 -39.27 23.54
C ALA A 60 4.26 -39.41 22.48
N ALA A 61 5.22 -40.31 22.78
CA ALA A 61 6.14 -40.83 21.80
C ALA A 61 5.33 -41.25 20.53
N SER A 62 5.35 -40.42 19.50
CA SER A 62 4.83 -40.80 18.20
C SER A 62 5.70 -41.94 17.68
N LYS A 63 5.06 -43.10 17.52
CA LYS A 63 5.63 -44.24 16.82
C LYS A 63 6.12 -43.75 15.44
N PRO A 64 7.26 -44.26 14.94
CA PRO A 64 7.72 -43.96 13.59
C PRO A 64 6.78 -44.60 12.60
N GLY A 65 5.99 -43.83 11.88
CA GLY A 65 5.14 -44.34 10.81
C GLY A 65 3.76 -43.67 10.79
N ASP A 66 3.65 -42.42 10.41
CA ASP A 66 2.54 -41.85 9.61
C ASP A 66 2.84 -40.37 9.27
N GLY A 67 3.51 -40.19 8.19
CA GLY A 67 3.76 -38.93 7.56
C GLY A 67 4.10 -39.18 6.11
N GLY A 68 3.06 -39.28 5.28
CA GLY A 68 3.18 -39.62 3.88
C GLY A 68 4.04 -38.62 3.09
N PHE A 69 5.32 -38.95 2.94
CA PHE A 69 6.13 -38.51 1.82
C PHE A 69 6.34 -39.69 0.91
N HIS A 70 5.89 -39.58 -0.33
CA HIS A 70 6.15 -40.56 -1.35
C HIS A 70 7.67 -40.79 -1.48
N LYS A 71 8.12 -42.00 -1.09
CA LYS A 71 9.43 -42.52 -1.41
C LYS A 71 9.47 -42.89 -2.90
N THR A 72 10.30 -42.17 -3.67
CA THR A 72 10.99 -42.80 -4.79
C THR A 72 12.40 -43.16 -4.33
N ALA A 73 12.74 -44.43 -4.52
CA ALA A 73 13.98 -45.00 -4.06
C ALA A 73 15.19 -44.58 -4.91
N THR A 74 16.35 -44.74 -4.26
CA THR A 74 17.74 -44.75 -4.73
C THR A 74 18.47 -43.42 -4.70
N ASP A 75 19.24 -43.19 -3.63
CA ASP A 75 20.70 -43.24 -3.68
C ASP A 75 21.30 -43.01 -2.26
N LYS A 76 22.30 -43.84 -1.95
CA LYS A 76 23.11 -43.76 -0.75
C LYS A 76 24.06 -42.56 -0.90
N ALA A 77 23.82 -41.50 -0.14
CA ALA A 77 24.83 -40.50 0.20
C ALA A 77 24.55 -39.99 1.62
N ASP A 78 25.55 -40.06 2.47
CA ASP A 78 25.53 -39.58 3.87
C ASP A 78 25.10 -38.13 3.95
N SER A 79 23.81 -37.88 4.19
CA SER A 79 23.31 -36.57 4.52
C SER A 79 23.33 -36.43 6.04
N HIS A 80 24.27 -35.65 6.56
CA HIS A 80 24.18 -35.02 7.86
C HIS A 80 22.98 -34.09 7.85
N SER A 81 21.78 -34.62 8.02
CA SER A 81 20.57 -33.86 8.30
C SER A 81 20.76 -33.26 9.67
N LEU A 82 20.99 -31.96 9.75
CA LEU A 82 20.84 -31.19 10.96
C LEU A 82 19.37 -31.29 11.40
N ILE A 83 19.07 -32.26 12.23
CA ILE A 83 17.77 -32.37 12.91
C ILE A 83 17.76 -31.23 13.93
N VAL A 84 17.19 -30.09 13.54
CA VAL A 84 16.78 -29.06 14.50
C VAL A 84 15.59 -29.66 15.26
N PRO A 85 15.69 -29.90 16.58
CA PRO A 85 14.56 -30.44 17.34
C PRO A 85 13.38 -29.47 17.20
N PRO A 86 12.12 -29.98 17.05
CA PRO A 86 10.96 -29.15 17.07
C PRO A 86 10.87 -28.46 18.43
N ARG A 87 11.30 -27.20 18.53
CA ARG A 87 10.91 -26.32 19.63
C ARG A 87 9.40 -26.14 19.55
N ALA A 88 8.74 -26.24 20.69
CA ALA A 88 7.31 -25.95 20.83
C ALA A 88 6.96 -24.67 20.03
N GLU A 89 5.79 -24.68 19.39
CA GLU A 89 5.33 -23.65 18.44
C GLU A 89 5.44 -22.20 19.01
N GLN A 90 6.65 -21.67 18.96
CA GLN A 90 7.00 -20.31 19.32
C GLN A 90 7.20 -19.55 18.02
N ALA A 91 6.49 -18.44 17.86
CA ALA A 91 6.80 -17.56 16.75
C ALA A 91 8.10 -16.82 17.08
N LEU A 92 9.08 -16.97 16.19
CA LEU A 92 10.38 -16.30 16.27
C LEU A 92 10.42 -15.19 15.22
N GLY A 93 10.88 -14.04 15.62
CA GLY A 93 11.15 -12.89 14.78
C GLY A 93 12.31 -12.06 15.31
N THR A 94 12.53 -10.96 14.67
CA THR A 94 13.56 -9.98 15.01
C THR A 94 12.91 -8.66 15.35
N GLY A 95 13.61 -7.81 16.06
CA GLY A 95 13.29 -6.43 16.32
C GLY A 95 14.54 -5.59 16.41
N PHE A 96 14.40 -4.30 16.53
CA PHE A 96 15.53 -3.40 16.78
C PHE A 96 15.12 -2.19 17.59
N PHE A 97 16.04 -1.70 18.40
CA PHE A 97 15.85 -0.49 19.18
C PHE A 97 15.82 0.73 18.27
N ILE A 98 14.86 1.62 18.54
CA ILE A 98 14.68 2.90 17.83
C ILE A 98 14.95 4.11 18.74
N SER A 99 15.25 3.86 20.02
CA SER A 99 15.54 4.90 21.00
C SER A 99 16.39 4.35 22.14
N PRO A 100 17.15 5.21 22.85
CA PRO A 100 18.04 4.78 23.92
C PRO A 100 17.29 4.35 25.19
N ASP A 101 16.00 4.62 25.29
CA ASP A 101 15.16 4.28 26.43
C ASP A 101 14.42 2.94 26.26
N GLY A 102 14.79 2.13 25.25
CA GLY A 102 14.35 0.73 25.12
C GLY A 102 13.07 0.51 24.33
N TYR A 103 12.66 1.43 23.44
CA TYR A 103 11.61 1.16 22.44
C TYR A 103 12.15 0.33 21.28
N ILE A 104 11.41 -0.73 20.93
CA ILE A 104 11.77 -1.71 19.90
C ILE A 104 10.66 -1.77 18.87
N VAL A 105 11.01 -1.73 17.57
CA VAL A 105 10.11 -2.01 16.47
C VAL A 105 10.25 -3.48 16.06
N THR A 106 9.12 -4.11 15.74
CA THR A 106 9.01 -5.45 15.13
C THR A 106 7.75 -5.55 14.30
N ASN A 107 7.49 -6.68 13.64
CA ASN A 107 6.22 -6.91 12.96
C ASN A 107 5.10 -7.31 13.92
N HIS A 108 3.86 -6.92 13.59
CA HIS A 108 2.69 -7.34 14.34
C HIS A 108 2.50 -8.86 14.31
N HIS A 109 2.69 -9.52 13.16
CA HIS A 109 2.50 -10.97 13.04
C HIS A 109 3.47 -11.78 13.93
N VAL A 110 4.64 -11.23 14.28
CA VAL A 110 5.61 -11.86 15.19
C VAL A 110 5.04 -11.96 16.60
N ILE A 111 4.23 -10.99 17.03
CA ILE A 111 3.70 -10.91 18.41
C ILE A 111 2.20 -11.19 18.49
N ALA A 112 1.55 -11.51 17.37
CA ALA A 112 0.12 -11.70 17.33
C ALA A 112 -0.33 -12.92 18.16
N GLY A 113 -1.27 -12.70 19.08
CA GLY A 113 -1.77 -13.75 19.98
C GLY A 113 -0.85 -14.11 21.14
N ALA A 114 0.30 -13.44 21.29
CA ALA A 114 1.22 -13.71 22.40
C ALA A 114 0.61 -13.30 23.75
N SER A 115 0.73 -14.18 24.74
CA SER A 115 0.48 -13.86 26.15
C SER A 115 1.71 -13.28 26.85
N GLU A 116 2.89 -13.67 26.37
CA GLU A 116 4.18 -13.18 26.84
C GLU A 116 5.09 -12.96 25.64
N ILE A 117 5.84 -11.86 25.66
CA ILE A 117 6.83 -11.52 24.64
C ILE A 117 8.19 -11.45 25.33
N LYS A 118 9.15 -12.24 24.85
CA LYS A 118 10.53 -12.21 25.31
C LYS A 118 11.42 -11.56 24.25
N VAL A 119 12.34 -10.74 24.71
CA VAL A 119 13.35 -10.08 23.90
C VAL A 119 14.72 -10.54 24.36
N THR A 120 15.50 -11.12 23.46
CA THR A 120 16.89 -11.50 23.71
C THR A 120 17.81 -10.52 23.01
N LEU A 121 18.67 -9.88 23.78
CA LEU A 121 19.66 -8.93 23.28
C LEU A 121 20.83 -9.65 22.59
N HIS A 122 21.60 -8.90 21.81
CA HIS A 122 22.81 -9.41 21.15
C HIS A 122 23.84 -10.01 22.14
N ASP A 123 23.88 -9.54 23.38
CA ASP A 123 24.77 -10.05 24.44
C ASP A 123 24.18 -11.25 25.20
N GLY A 124 23.03 -11.77 24.81
CA GLY A 124 22.37 -12.94 25.37
C GLY A 124 21.46 -12.65 26.57
N ARG A 125 21.32 -11.41 27.03
CA ARG A 125 20.38 -11.07 28.11
C ARG A 125 18.95 -11.15 27.61
N ILE A 126 18.05 -11.67 28.45
CA ILE A 126 16.64 -11.88 28.12
C ILE A 126 15.77 -10.99 29.01
N PHE A 127 14.80 -10.33 28.37
CA PHE A 127 13.83 -9.45 29.02
C PHE A 127 12.41 -9.81 28.62
N THR A 128 11.45 -9.69 29.54
CA THR A 128 10.04 -9.69 29.19
C THR A 128 9.68 -8.31 28.67
N ALA A 129 9.18 -8.25 27.45
CA ALA A 129 8.81 -7.00 26.79
C ALA A 129 7.34 -6.67 27.04
N LYS A 130 7.07 -5.38 27.19
CA LYS A 130 5.71 -4.84 27.24
C LYS A 130 5.30 -4.39 25.85
N LEU A 131 4.13 -4.81 25.37
CA LEU A 131 3.52 -4.27 24.16
C LEU A 131 3.07 -2.83 24.43
N VAL A 132 3.62 -1.88 23.66
CA VAL A 132 3.24 -0.47 23.70
C VAL A 132 2.03 -0.24 22.81
N GLY A 133 2.04 -0.81 21.61
CA GLY A 133 0.95 -0.76 20.67
C GLY A 133 1.27 -1.54 19.41
N ALA A 134 0.23 -1.82 18.62
CA ALA A 134 0.35 -2.54 17.35
C ALA A 134 -0.61 -1.99 16.30
N ASP A 135 -0.17 -2.04 15.05
CA ASP A 135 -0.96 -1.73 13.88
C ASP A 135 -0.99 -2.94 12.93
N LYS A 136 -2.06 -3.71 13.03
CA LYS A 136 -2.28 -4.89 12.20
C LYS A 136 -2.32 -4.57 10.70
N LYS A 137 -2.78 -3.37 10.32
CA LYS A 137 -2.95 -3.00 8.90
C LYS A 137 -1.64 -2.68 8.19
N ALA A 138 -0.61 -2.27 8.95
CA ALA A 138 0.74 -2.07 8.45
C ALA A 138 1.70 -3.16 8.90
N ASP A 139 1.21 -4.18 9.62
CA ASP A 139 2.01 -5.27 10.18
C ASP A 139 3.19 -4.78 11.05
N LEU A 140 2.97 -3.78 11.91
CA LEU A 140 3.97 -3.18 12.78
C LEU A 140 3.55 -3.24 14.25
N ALA A 141 4.53 -3.39 15.13
CA ALA A 141 4.34 -3.32 16.58
C ALA A 141 5.52 -2.60 17.24
N VAL A 142 5.25 -1.96 18.38
CA VAL A 142 6.26 -1.35 19.25
C VAL A 142 6.23 -2.05 20.60
N LEU A 143 7.40 -2.51 21.01
CA LEU A 143 7.65 -3.11 22.32
C LEU A 143 8.47 -2.16 23.18
N LYS A 144 8.48 -2.40 24.49
CA LYS A 144 9.27 -1.66 25.46
C LYS A 144 9.91 -2.64 26.43
N ILE A 145 11.22 -2.51 26.62
CA ILE A 145 11.96 -3.14 27.73
C ILE A 145 12.71 -2.06 28.52
N ASP A 146 13.14 -2.41 29.73
CA ASP A 146 14.01 -1.58 30.55
C ASP A 146 15.28 -2.39 30.87
N THR A 147 16.40 -1.96 30.30
CA THR A 147 17.71 -2.61 30.52
C THR A 147 18.50 -2.00 31.67
N GLY A 148 17.98 -0.94 32.31
CA GLY A 148 18.63 -0.20 33.39
C GLY A 148 19.73 0.75 32.91
N LYS A 149 19.96 0.90 31.61
CA LYS A 149 20.95 1.80 30.99
C LYS A 149 20.51 2.18 29.59
N PRO A 150 21.08 3.25 28.98
CA PRO A 150 20.80 3.60 27.60
C PRO A 150 21.16 2.45 26.65
N ASP A 151 20.23 2.09 25.77
CA ASP A 151 20.42 1.04 24.77
C ASP A 151 21.01 1.61 23.47
N PRO A 152 21.85 0.83 22.76
CA PRO A 152 22.20 1.17 21.38
C PRO A 152 20.93 1.13 20.52
N TYR A 153 20.77 2.08 19.60
CA TYR A 153 19.59 2.18 18.76
C TYR A 153 19.94 2.55 17.32
N LEU A 154 19.04 2.25 16.40
CA LEU A 154 19.15 2.61 14.98
C LEU A 154 18.30 3.84 14.68
N THR A 155 18.78 4.65 13.73
CA THR A 155 18.05 5.82 13.24
C THR A 155 17.38 5.53 11.90
N PHE A 156 16.21 6.12 11.68
CA PHE A 156 15.50 5.98 10.41
C PHE A 156 16.13 6.83 9.32
N GLY A 157 16.37 6.22 8.16
CA GLY A 157 16.66 6.88 6.90
C GLY A 157 15.37 7.28 6.16
N ASP A 158 15.54 7.78 4.95
CA ASP A 158 14.45 8.22 4.07
C ASP A 158 14.27 7.22 2.92
N SER A 159 13.32 6.31 3.07
CA SER A 159 13.01 5.30 2.04
C SER A 159 12.44 5.91 0.75
N GLY A 160 11.94 7.14 0.80
CA GLY A 160 11.46 7.84 -0.40
C GLY A 160 12.59 8.28 -1.35
N LYS A 161 13.85 8.20 -0.91
CA LYS A 161 15.03 8.50 -1.72
C LYS A 161 15.73 7.27 -2.29
N LEU A 162 15.23 6.08 -1.97
CA LEU A 162 15.79 4.85 -2.52
C LEU A 162 15.54 4.77 -4.03
N GLU A 163 16.55 4.31 -4.73
CA GLU A 163 16.49 4.04 -6.16
C GLU A 163 16.71 2.53 -6.43
N LEU A 164 16.26 2.07 -7.59
CA LEU A 164 16.51 0.70 -8.02
C LEU A 164 18.02 0.46 -8.16
N GLY A 165 18.51 -0.60 -7.54
CA GLY A 165 19.95 -0.92 -7.52
C GLY A 165 20.70 -0.38 -6.30
N ASP A 166 20.08 0.41 -5.43
CA ASP A 166 20.69 0.83 -4.16
C ASP A 166 20.99 -0.36 -3.28
N TRP A 167 22.16 -0.36 -2.65
CA TRP A 167 22.55 -1.40 -1.71
C TRP A 167 21.71 -1.33 -0.43
N VAL A 168 21.23 -2.49 0.00
CA VAL A 168 20.55 -2.67 1.28
C VAL A 168 21.14 -3.85 2.05
N VAL A 169 21.10 -3.76 3.38
CA VAL A 169 21.58 -4.79 4.31
C VAL A 169 20.46 -5.15 5.26
N ALA A 170 20.05 -6.41 5.25
CA ALA A 170 19.06 -6.97 6.17
C ALA A 170 19.76 -7.67 7.34
N ILE A 171 19.28 -7.43 8.56
CA ILE A 171 19.81 -8.05 9.77
C ILE A 171 18.65 -8.71 10.54
N GLY A 172 18.82 -9.99 10.87
CA GLY A 172 17.84 -10.73 11.64
C GLY A 172 18.39 -12.02 12.23
N ASN A 173 17.52 -12.82 12.83
CA ASN A 173 17.86 -14.14 13.37
C ASN A 173 17.08 -15.24 12.64
N PRO A 174 17.52 -15.63 11.44
CA PRO A 174 16.81 -16.65 10.67
C PRO A 174 16.83 -17.98 11.42
N PHE A 175 15.64 -18.55 11.57
CA PHE A 175 15.44 -19.86 12.22
C PHE A 175 15.89 -19.94 13.70
N GLY A 176 16.17 -18.83 14.37
CA GLY A 176 16.69 -18.82 15.75
C GLY A 176 18.12 -19.37 15.89
N LEU A 177 18.89 -19.33 14.81
CA LEU A 177 20.27 -19.86 14.78
C LEU A 177 21.34 -18.84 15.18
N GLY A 178 20.93 -17.61 15.52
CA GLY A 178 21.78 -16.47 15.81
C GLY A 178 21.66 -15.39 14.74
N PHE A 179 22.10 -14.19 15.09
CA PHE A 179 22.02 -13.04 14.19
C PHE A 179 22.80 -13.26 12.90
N SER A 180 22.14 -12.97 11.80
CA SER A 180 22.68 -13.09 10.45
C SER A 180 22.53 -11.78 9.71
N VAL A 181 23.48 -11.53 8.80
CA VAL A 181 23.52 -10.34 7.96
C VAL A 181 23.46 -10.81 6.51
N SER A 182 22.51 -10.30 5.75
CA SER A 182 22.45 -10.48 4.31
C SER A 182 22.47 -9.13 3.61
N ALA A 183 23.03 -9.08 2.41
CA ALA A 183 23.11 -7.87 1.60
C ALA A 183 22.57 -8.16 0.21
N GLY A 184 21.96 -7.16 -0.37
CA GLY A 184 21.41 -7.18 -1.71
C GLY A 184 21.14 -5.76 -2.19
N VAL A 185 20.30 -5.64 -3.19
CA VAL A 185 19.91 -4.35 -3.76
C VAL A 185 18.39 -4.16 -3.70
N VAL A 186 17.96 -2.92 -3.83
CA VAL A 186 16.56 -2.59 -4.08
C VAL A 186 16.19 -3.10 -5.47
N SER A 187 15.37 -4.13 -5.53
CA SER A 187 14.95 -4.77 -6.80
C SER A 187 13.67 -4.13 -7.37
N ALA A 188 12.79 -3.61 -6.50
CA ALA A 188 11.59 -2.86 -6.87
C ALA A 188 11.11 -2.01 -5.70
N LEU A 189 10.33 -0.98 -6.00
CA LEU A 189 9.67 -0.10 -5.02
C LEU A 189 8.16 -0.18 -5.21
N HIS A 190 7.42 0.23 -4.18
CA HIS A 190 5.95 0.36 -4.20
C HIS A 190 5.22 -0.95 -4.55
N ARG A 191 5.75 -2.11 -4.09
CA ARG A 191 5.12 -3.40 -4.35
C ARG A 191 3.87 -3.58 -3.48
N ASP A 192 2.75 -3.83 -4.16
CA ASP A 192 1.53 -4.39 -3.59
C ASP A 192 1.59 -5.92 -3.76
N ILE A 193 1.55 -6.65 -2.66
CA ILE A 193 1.58 -8.12 -2.64
C ILE A 193 0.27 -8.73 -2.12
N GLY A 194 -0.75 -7.89 -1.89
CA GLY A 194 -2.07 -8.29 -1.41
C GLY A 194 -2.09 -8.76 0.05
N SER A 195 -1.09 -8.39 0.86
CA SER A 195 -1.02 -8.76 2.27
C SER A 195 -1.82 -7.82 3.18
N GLY A 196 -2.06 -6.59 2.73
CA GLY A 196 -2.78 -5.59 3.50
C GLY A 196 -3.23 -4.36 2.69
N PRO A 197 -4.08 -3.52 3.29
CA PRO A 197 -4.64 -2.36 2.61
C PRO A 197 -3.64 -1.21 2.38
N PHE A 198 -2.43 -1.32 2.92
CA PHE A 198 -1.38 -0.31 2.84
C PHE A 198 -0.05 -0.92 2.38
N ASP A 199 -0.11 -1.96 1.57
CA ASP A 199 1.08 -2.57 0.99
C ASP A 199 1.85 -1.54 0.16
N ASN A 200 3.12 -1.34 0.52
CA ASN A 200 4.02 -0.40 -0.18
C ASN A 200 5.46 -0.89 0.00
N PHE A 201 5.69 -2.16 -0.34
CA PHE A 201 6.94 -2.81 0.02
C PHE A 201 8.12 -2.38 -0.85
N ILE A 202 9.29 -2.30 -0.21
CA ILE A 202 10.58 -2.37 -0.87
C ILE A 202 10.85 -3.84 -1.16
N GLN A 203 11.09 -4.18 -2.43
CA GLN A 203 11.54 -5.52 -2.81
C GLN A 203 13.07 -5.54 -2.87
N THR A 204 13.68 -6.62 -2.35
CA THR A 204 15.14 -6.84 -2.37
C THR A 204 15.48 -8.28 -2.70
N ASP A 205 16.67 -8.51 -3.24
CA ASP A 205 17.28 -9.82 -3.41
C ASP A 205 18.17 -10.23 -2.22
N ALA A 206 18.36 -9.35 -1.22
CA ALA A 206 18.92 -9.75 0.06
C ALA A 206 18.17 -10.96 0.62
N ALA A 207 18.90 -11.96 1.13
CA ALA A 207 18.28 -13.18 1.62
C ALA A 207 17.48 -12.93 2.90
N ILE A 208 16.15 -12.84 2.76
CA ILE A 208 15.19 -12.79 3.86
C ILE A 208 14.63 -14.19 4.08
N ASN A 209 14.59 -14.65 5.33
CA ASN A 209 14.04 -15.95 5.72
C ASN A 209 13.17 -15.81 6.98
N ARG A 210 12.45 -16.87 7.34
CA ARG A 210 11.69 -16.93 8.59
C ARG A 210 12.61 -16.64 9.79
N GLY A 211 12.22 -15.69 10.64
CA GLY A 211 13.00 -15.18 11.75
C GLY A 211 13.61 -13.80 11.50
N ASN A 212 13.80 -13.38 10.22
CA ASN A 212 14.21 -12.00 9.92
C ASN A 212 13.06 -11.00 10.05
N SER A 213 11.79 -11.46 10.02
CA SER A 213 10.60 -10.61 10.15
C SER A 213 10.70 -9.71 11.37
N GLY A 214 10.53 -8.40 11.19
CA GLY A 214 10.70 -7.36 12.20
C GLY A 214 12.12 -6.80 12.32
N GLY A 215 13.10 -7.40 11.65
CA GLY A 215 14.48 -6.93 11.59
C GLY A 215 14.65 -5.68 10.72
N PRO A 216 15.73 -4.91 10.92
CA PRO A 216 16.00 -3.72 10.14
C PRO A 216 16.59 -4.04 8.77
N MET A 217 16.09 -3.36 7.74
CA MET A 217 16.74 -3.18 6.47
C MET A 217 17.45 -1.82 6.46
N LEU A 218 18.77 -1.83 6.27
CA LEU A 218 19.62 -0.65 6.36
C LEU A 218 20.09 -0.21 4.97
N ASP A 219 20.26 1.09 4.77
CA ASP A 219 20.98 1.66 3.64
C ASP A 219 22.51 1.53 3.80
N ALA A 220 23.26 1.98 2.80
CA ALA A 220 24.72 1.97 2.82
C ALA A 220 25.34 2.86 3.91
N ALA A 221 24.58 3.80 4.48
CA ALA A 221 25.00 4.67 5.58
C ALA A 221 24.68 4.07 6.96
N GLY A 222 23.88 3.02 7.03
CA GLY A 222 23.48 2.34 8.26
C GLY A 222 22.16 2.87 8.87
N HIS A 223 21.39 3.62 8.11
CA HIS A 223 20.07 4.06 8.53
C HIS A 223 19.00 3.03 8.14
N VAL A 224 17.98 2.89 8.98
CA VAL A 224 16.85 1.99 8.71
C VAL A 224 15.98 2.57 7.59
N VAL A 225 15.96 1.92 6.44
CA VAL A 225 15.10 2.26 5.30
C VAL A 225 13.89 1.34 5.19
N GLY A 226 13.86 0.24 5.94
CA GLY A 226 12.70 -0.65 6.01
C GLY A 226 12.74 -1.61 7.19
N VAL A 227 11.64 -2.35 7.35
CA VAL A 227 11.47 -3.47 8.28
C VAL A 227 11.18 -4.72 7.48
N ASP A 228 12.04 -5.73 7.58
CA ASP A 228 11.87 -7.01 6.89
C ASP A 228 10.55 -7.66 7.34
N SER A 229 9.69 -8.06 6.41
CA SER A 229 8.35 -8.53 6.74
C SER A 229 7.98 -9.84 6.06
N ALA A 230 8.16 -9.96 4.76
CA ALA A 230 7.65 -11.08 3.97
C ALA A 230 8.65 -11.56 2.92
N ILE A 231 8.42 -12.77 2.41
CA ILE A 231 9.11 -13.32 1.24
C ILE A 231 8.10 -13.91 0.27
N TYR A 232 8.42 -13.87 -1.01
CA TYR A 232 7.81 -14.78 -1.97
C TYR A 232 8.64 -16.06 -2.02
N SER A 233 8.05 -17.19 -1.66
CA SER A 233 8.79 -18.45 -1.61
C SER A 233 7.91 -19.67 -1.87
N PRO A 234 8.15 -20.41 -2.94
CA PRO A 234 7.49 -21.70 -3.17
C PRO A 234 7.93 -22.81 -2.22
N SER A 235 9.14 -22.72 -1.67
CA SER A 235 9.77 -23.76 -0.83
C SER A 235 9.87 -23.42 0.65
N GLY A 236 9.52 -22.17 1.04
CA GLY A 236 9.64 -21.66 2.41
C GLY A 236 11.00 -21.01 2.74
N GLY A 237 11.99 -21.09 1.85
CA GLY A 237 13.28 -20.40 1.94
C GLY A 237 13.40 -19.24 0.96
N SER A 238 14.38 -18.37 1.14
CA SER A 238 14.64 -17.25 0.24
C SER A 238 14.99 -17.71 -1.17
N VAL A 239 14.35 -17.10 -2.16
CA VAL A 239 14.64 -17.27 -3.60
C VAL A 239 15.08 -15.95 -4.24
N GLY A 240 15.53 -14.96 -3.43
CA GLY A 240 15.92 -13.63 -3.90
C GLY A 240 14.74 -12.69 -4.12
N ILE A 241 13.59 -12.94 -3.47
CA ILE A 241 12.42 -12.06 -3.51
C ILE A 241 11.96 -11.85 -2.07
N GLY A 242 12.54 -10.85 -1.42
CA GLY A 242 12.19 -10.39 -0.07
C GLY A 242 11.48 -9.04 -0.11
N PHE A 243 10.69 -8.75 0.92
CA PHE A 243 9.88 -7.55 1.05
C PHE A 243 10.08 -6.90 2.42
N ALA A 244 10.30 -5.58 2.43
CA ALA A 244 10.40 -4.78 3.64
C ALA A 244 9.38 -3.62 3.63
N ILE A 245 8.80 -3.33 4.79
CA ILE A 245 7.93 -2.17 5.00
C ILE A 245 8.81 -0.92 5.02
N PRO A 246 8.56 0.11 4.16
CA PRO A 246 9.43 1.26 4.04
C PRO A 246 9.44 2.14 5.31
N SER A 247 10.57 2.77 5.59
CA SER A 247 10.73 3.67 6.75
C SER A 247 9.77 4.85 6.74
N SER A 248 9.33 5.32 5.57
CA SER A 248 8.29 6.34 5.41
C SER A 248 6.98 5.94 6.10
N MET A 249 6.67 4.64 6.14
CA MET A 249 5.52 4.08 6.86
C MET A 249 5.88 3.69 8.29
N VAL A 250 7.04 3.05 8.52
CA VAL A 250 7.44 2.53 9.85
C VAL A 250 7.53 3.66 10.87
N LYS A 251 8.25 4.75 10.55
CA LYS A 251 8.53 5.84 11.48
C LYS A 251 7.26 6.52 12.02
N PRO A 252 6.32 7.00 11.18
CA PRO A 252 5.08 7.63 11.70
C PRO A 252 4.22 6.65 12.47
N VAL A 253 4.13 5.37 12.06
CA VAL A 253 3.40 4.33 12.80
C VAL A 253 4.03 4.11 14.18
N ALA A 254 5.35 3.90 14.26
CA ALA A 254 6.04 3.68 15.53
C ALA A 254 5.85 4.85 16.50
N LEU A 255 5.99 6.10 16.03
CA LEU A 255 5.77 7.30 16.85
C LEU A 255 4.32 7.39 17.34
N ALA A 256 3.33 7.08 16.49
CA ALA A 256 1.92 7.07 16.89
C ALA A 256 1.62 5.98 17.93
N LEU A 257 2.21 4.79 17.78
CA LEU A 257 2.08 3.70 18.75
C LEU A 257 2.71 4.07 20.10
N ILE A 258 3.85 4.75 20.11
CA ILE A 258 4.49 5.24 21.35
C ILE A 258 3.61 6.28 22.04
N ALA A 259 3.08 7.24 21.29
CA ALA A 259 2.32 8.34 21.84
C ALA A 259 0.90 7.97 22.26
N HIS A 260 0.25 7.06 21.55
CA HIS A 260 -1.20 6.82 21.66
C HIS A 260 -1.57 5.32 21.80
N GLY A 261 -0.64 4.40 21.72
CA GLY A 261 -0.90 2.95 21.72
C GLY A 261 -1.58 2.41 20.45
N SER A 262 -1.96 3.27 19.54
CA SER A 262 -2.65 2.90 18.29
C SER A 262 -2.37 3.88 17.17
N MET A 263 -2.47 3.41 15.91
CA MET A 263 -2.34 4.24 14.72
C MET A 263 -3.71 4.74 14.25
N THR A 264 -3.86 6.04 14.16
CA THR A 264 -4.99 6.68 13.47
C THR A 264 -4.51 7.20 12.12
N ARG A 265 -5.04 6.63 11.04
CA ARG A 265 -4.68 7.06 9.69
C ARG A 265 -5.45 8.28 9.26
N GLY A 266 -4.78 9.08 8.46
CA GLY A 266 -5.36 10.26 7.86
C GLY A 266 -6.52 9.93 6.91
N TRP A 267 -7.49 10.83 6.85
CA TRP A 267 -8.67 10.74 6.02
C TRP A 267 -8.88 12.05 5.25
N ALA A 268 -9.09 11.93 3.95
CA ALA A 268 -9.31 13.06 3.05
C ALA A 268 -10.78 13.43 2.86
N GLY A 269 -11.71 12.60 3.33
CA GLY A 269 -13.14 12.81 3.07
C GLY A 269 -13.56 12.49 1.65
N LEU A 270 -12.79 11.62 0.98
CA LEU A 270 -13.02 11.21 -0.40
C LEU A 270 -13.32 9.72 -0.47
N ARG A 271 -14.23 9.35 -1.33
CA ARG A 271 -14.33 8.03 -1.93
C ARG A 271 -13.71 8.11 -3.31
N VAL A 272 -12.78 7.21 -3.59
CA VAL A 272 -12.10 7.16 -4.90
C VAL A 272 -12.26 5.77 -5.50
N GLU A 273 -12.30 5.74 -6.82
CA GLU A 273 -12.49 4.54 -7.62
C GLU A 273 -11.46 4.48 -8.74
N HIS A 274 -11.33 3.30 -9.33
CA HIS A 274 -10.46 3.10 -10.48
C HIS A 274 -11.01 3.81 -11.71
N LEU A 275 -10.15 4.55 -12.41
CA LEU A 275 -10.50 5.15 -13.72
C LEU A 275 -10.50 4.06 -14.79
N SER A 276 -11.70 3.58 -15.15
CA SER A 276 -11.85 2.55 -16.19
C SER A 276 -11.63 3.12 -17.60
N ALA A 277 -11.33 2.25 -18.58
CA ALA A 277 -11.21 2.62 -19.97
C ALA A 277 -12.52 3.24 -20.51
N ASP A 278 -13.67 2.74 -20.06
CA ASP A 278 -14.97 3.28 -20.47
C ASP A 278 -15.20 4.69 -19.92
N MET A 279 -14.81 4.96 -18.67
CA MET A 279 -14.83 6.32 -18.10
C MET A 279 -13.87 7.24 -18.86
N GLN A 280 -12.66 6.76 -19.18
CA GLN A 280 -11.70 7.50 -19.98
C GLN A 280 -12.31 7.95 -21.32
N HIS A 281 -12.97 7.02 -22.02
CA HIS A 281 -13.64 7.31 -23.29
C HIS A 281 -14.81 8.28 -23.11
N ALA A 282 -15.66 8.06 -22.10
CA ALA A 282 -16.84 8.89 -21.84
C ALA A 282 -16.48 10.34 -21.48
N TRP A 283 -15.31 10.54 -20.84
CA TRP A 283 -14.82 11.86 -20.40
C TRP A 283 -13.73 12.44 -21.32
N HIS A 284 -13.47 11.80 -22.47
CA HIS A 284 -12.45 12.22 -23.45
C HIS A 284 -11.06 12.43 -22.84
N LEU A 285 -10.70 11.63 -21.82
CA LEU A 285 -9.39 11.70 -21.18
C LEU A 285 -8.33 11.04 -22.06
N LYS A 286 -7.10 11.56 -22.02
CA LYS A 286 -5.99 11.05 -22.84
C LYS A 286 -5.38 9.76 -22.28
N THR A 287 -5.47 9.54 -20.97
CA THR A 287 -4.88 8.40 -20.25
C THR A 287 -5.83 7.91 -19.17
N THR A 288 -5.61 6.69 -18.68
CA THR A 288 -6.29 6.12 -17.51
C THR A 288 -5.53 6.38 -16.21
N ASP A 289 -4.50 7.26 -16.24
CA ASP A 289 -3.73 7.59 -15.05
C ASP A 289 -4.57 8.40 -14.08
N GLY A 290 -4.60 7.97 -12.83
CA GLY A 290 -5.33 8.64 -11.77
C GLY A 290 -6.41 7.78 -11.13
N VAL A 291 -7.04 8.34 -10.13
CA VAL A 291 -8.22 7.77 -9.47
C VAL A 291 -9.37 8.76 -9.53
N VAL A 292 -10.56 8.25 -9.77
CA VAL A 292 -11.78 9.06 -9.88
C VAL A 292 -12.33 9.33 -8.50
N VAL A 293 -12.72 10.56 -8.24
CA VAL A 293 -13.52 10.91 -7.06
C VAL A 293 -14.96 10.42 -7.29
N GLY A 294 -15.34 9.33 -6.63
CA GLY A 294 -16.69 8.79 -6.64
C GLY A 294 -17.61 9.50 -5.64
N GLY A 295 -17.04 10.26 -4.70
CA GLY A 295 -17.84 11.03 -3.75
C GLY A 295 -16.99 11.83 -2.78
N VAL A 296 -17.55 12.96 -2.33
CA VAL A 296 -16.95 13.85 -1.34
C VAL A 296 -17.86 13.86 -0.10
N VAL A 297 -17.32 13.50 1.04
CA VAL A 297 -18.10 13.48 2.28
C VAL A 297 -18.42 14.92 2.69
N ALA A 298 -19.71 15.19 2.93
CA ALA A 298 -20.18 16.49 3.37
C ALA A 298 -19.44 16.93 4.66
N HIS A 299 -18.95 18.16 4.71
CA HIS A 299 -18.12 18.69 5.80
C HIS A 299 -16.79 17.96 6.03
N GLY A 300 -16.38 17.07 5.12
CA GLY A 300 -15.06 16.44 5.13
C GLY A 300 -13.94 17.38 4.66
N PRO A 301 -12.67 16.97 4.79
CA PRO A 301 -11.49 17.77 4.42
C PRO A 301 -11.48 18.30 2.98
N SER A 302 -12.06 17.53 2.05
CA SER A 302 -12.13 17.87 0.62
C SER A 302 -13.43 18.57 0.20
N ALA A 303 -14.36 18.77 1.13
CA ALA A 303 -15.65 19.44 0.83
C ALA A 303 -15.41 20.87 0.27
N GLY A 304 -16.03 21.15 -0.87
CA GLY A 304 -15.88 22.44 -1.58
C GLY A 304 -14.52 22.66 -2.26
N LYS A 305 -13.63 21.64 -2.28
CA LYS A 305 -12.32 21.69 -2.94
C LYS A 305 -12.23 20.71 -4.10
N LEU A 306 -12.87 19.57 -3.98
CA LEU A 306 -13.01 18.57 -5.02
C LEU A 306 -14.49 18.24 -5.23
N ALA A 307 -14.80 17.71 -6.39
CA ALA A 307 -16.14 17.28 -6.80
C ALA A 307 -16.11 15.83 -7.31
N PRO A 308 -17.26 15.13 -7.32
CA PRO A 308 -17.36 13.87 -8.07
C PRO A 308 -16.92 14.05 -9.53
N ALA A 309 -16.33 13.01 -10.11
CA ALA A 309 -15.69 12.97 -11.42
C ALA A 309 -14.34 13.68 -11.55
N ASP A 310 -13.84 14.36 -10.51
CA ASP A 310 -12.43 14.78 -10.49
C ASP A 310 -11.51 13.57 -10.59
N VAL A 311 -10.44 13.67 -11.36
CA VAL A 311 -9.43 12.61 -11.48
C VAL A 311 -8.14 13.04 -10.79
N ILE A 312 -7.87 12.46 -9.61
CA ILE A 312 -6.66 12.75 -8.84
C ILE A 312 -5.48 12.01 -9.48
N THR A 313 -4.44 12.74 -9.88
CA THR A 313 -3.27 12.21 -10.57
C THR A 313 -1.99 12.28 -9.74
N ARG A 314 -1.93 13.12 -8.68
CA ARG A 314 -0.78 13.20 -7.77
C ARG A 314 -1.22 13.53 -6.35
N VAL A 315 -0.46 13.01 -5.38
CA VAL A 315 -0.52 13.38 -3.96
C VAL A 315 0.90 13.76 -3.52
N ASN A 316 1.10 14.97 -3.02
CA ASN A 316 2.41 15.51 -2.62
C ASN A 316 3.50 15.33 -3.70
N GLY A 317 3.14 15.51 -4.96
CA GLY A 317 4.04 15.33 -6.10
C GLY A 317 4.20 13.89 -6.60
N ASN A 318 3.87 12.88 -5.80
CA ASN A 318 3.94 11.47 -6.20
C ASN A 318 2.78 11.10 -7.14
N PRO A 319 3.04 10.42 -8.27
CA PRO A 319 1.99 10.00 -9.18
C PRO A 319 1.06 8.98 -8.52
N ILE A 320 -0.23 9.09 -8.84
CA ILE A 320 -1.28 8.18 -8.37
C ILE A 320 -1.93 7.56 -9.61
N ASP A 321 -1.86 6.26 -9.72
CA ASP A 321 -2.40 5.47 -10.82
C ASP A 321 -3.45 4.44 -10.37
N THR A 322 -3.49 4.15 -9.07
CA THR A 322 -4.42 3.17 -8.48
C THR A 322 -5.06 3.69 -7.20
N VAL A 323 -6.23 3.15 -6.87
CA VAL A 323 -6.90 3.40 -5.58
C VAL A 323 -6.00 2.99 -4.40
N HIS A 324 -5.20 1.94 -4.59
CA HIS A 324 -4.24 1.48 -3.60
C HIS A 324 -3.14 2.53 -3.37
N ALA A 325 -2.49 3.02 -4.43
CA ALA A 325 -1.47 4.07 -4.34
C ALA A 325 -2.01 5.35 -3.66
N PHE A 326 -3.26 5.73 -3.96
CA PHE A 326 -3.91 6.85 -3.28
C PHE A 326 -4.07 6.61 -1.77
N LYS A 327 -4.54 5.42 -1.36
CA LYS A 327 -4.69 5.07 0.06
C LYS A 327 -3.37 5.06 0.80
N VAL A 328 -2.33 4.51 0.19
CA VAL A 328 -0.96 4.50 0.74
C VAL A 328 -0.44 5.91 0.92
N ALA A 329 -0.52 6.75 -0.13
CA ALA A 329 -0.04 8.13 -0.08
C ALA A 329 -0.72 8.95 1.02
N LEU A 330 -2.03 8.75 1.25
CA LEU A 330 -2.74 9.40 2.35
C LEU A 330 -2.36 8.84 3.72
N ALA A 331 -2.08 7.54 3.83
CA ALA A 331 -1.73 6.90 5.10
C ALA A 331 -0.38 7.37 5.65
N GLU A 332 0.51 7.84 4.78
CA GLU A 332 1.82 8.39 5.13
C GLU A 332 1.76 9.85 5.65
N ILE A 333 0.62 10.53 5.45
CA ILE A 333 0.46 11.93 5.88
C ILE A 333 -0.18 11.95 7.28
N PRO A 334 0.50 12.53 8.29
CA PRO A 334 -0.05 12.64 9.64
C PRO A 334 -1.35 13.47 9.69
N VAL A 335 -2.26 13.09 10.59
CA VAL A 335 -3.47 13.85 10.87
C VAL A 335 -3.10 15.28 11.30
N GLY A 336 -3.81 16.26 10.76
CA GLY A 336 -3.56 17.69 10.96
C GLY A 336 -2.58 18.32 9.97
N GLN A 337 -1.84 17.51 9.21
CA GLN A 337 -0.97 18.02 8.14
C GLN A 337 -1.74 18.16 6.82
N THR A 338 -1.15 18.86 5.87
CA THR A 338 -1.76 19.14 4.56
C THR A 338 -1.26 18.15 3.50
N ALA A 339 -2.18 17.71 2.64
CA ALA A 339 -1.89 17.01 1.41
C ALA A 339 -2.09 17.96 0.22
N GLN A 340 -1.14 17.97 -0.71
CA GLN A 340 -1.25 18.65 -1.98
C GLN A 340 -1.77 17.65 -3.02
N LEU A 341 -2.97 17.89 -3.55
CA LEU A 341 -3.58 17.06 -4.58
C LEU A 341 -3.49 17.77 -5.92
N ARG A 342 -3.01 17.07 -6.94
CA ARG A 342 -3.17 17.48 -8.33
C ARG A 342 -4.23 16.63 -8.97
N TYR A 343 -5.21 17.27 -9.61
CA TYR A 343 -6.36 16.59 -10.20
C TYR A 343 -6.75 17.22 -11.54
N ARG A 344 -7.55 16.50 -12.32
CA ARG A 344 -8.20 17.01 -13.52
C ARG A 344 -9.67 17.20 -13.24
N HIS A 345 -10.19 18.34 -13.67
CA HIS A 345 -11.61 18.68 -13.69
C HIS A 345 -11.96 19.10 -15.11
N ASP A 346 -12.90 18.45 -15.75
CA ASP A 346 -13.29 18.69 -17.18
C ASP A 346 -12.08 18.74 -18.14
N GLY A 347 -11.04 17.95 -17.87
CA GLY A 347 -9.83 17.89 -18.69
C GLY A 347 -8.73 18.87 -18.30
N ASP A 348 -9.03 19.93 -17.55
CA ASP A 348 -8.07 20.92 -17.06
C ASP A 348 -7.38 20.44 -15.76
N VAL A 349 -6.11 20.84 -15.59
CA VAL A 349 -5.30 20.47 -14.41
C VAL A 349 -5.45 21.53 -13.34
N HIS A 350 -5.77 21.07 -12.13
CA HIS A 350 -5.93 21.90 -10.93
C HIS A 350 -5.11 21.35 -9.78
N ASP A 351 -4.82 22.20 -8.80
CA ASP A 351 -4.19 21.82 -7.54
C ASP A 351 -5.13 22.19 -6.36
N ALA A 352 -5.24 21.30 -5.39
CA ALA A 352 -5.96 21.54 -4.14
C ALA A 352 -5.12 21.17 -2.93
N THR A 353 -5.21 21.98 -1.87
CA THR A 353 -4.60 21.66 -0.58
C THR A 353 -5.69 21.26 0.40
N ILE A 354 -5.60 20.05 0.95
CA ILE A 354 -6.54 19.54 1.95
C ILE A 354 -5.81 19.28 3.27
N THR A 355 -6.48 19.52 4.39
CA THR A 355 -5.94 19.16 5.71
C THR A 355 -6.45 17.79 6.08
N ILE A 356 -5.54 16.84 6.30
CA ILE A 356 -5.87 15.47 6.65
C ILE A 356 -6.52 15.42 8.03
N ALA A 357 -7.69 14.78 8.13
CA ALA A 357 -8.47 14.68 9.37
C ALA A 357 -8.54 13.23 9.89
N VAL A 358 -9.05 13.08 11.10
CA VAL A 358 -9.43 11.77 11.64
C VAL A 358 -10.73 11.32 10.93
N PRO A 359 -10.81 10.07 10.44
CA PRO A 359 -12.06 9.58 9.87
C PRO A 359 -13.18 9.62 10.94
N PRO A 360 -14.40 9.98 10.57
CA PRO A 360 -15.52 9.91 11.49
C PRO A 360 -15.71 8.47 11.99
N LYS A 361 -16.07 8.33 13.27
CA LYS A 361 -16.34 7.01 13.85
C LYS A 361 -17.48 6.36 13.04
N PRO A 362 -17.32 5.11 12.57
CA PRO A 362 -18.39 4.42 11.87
C PRO A 362 -19.68 4.47 12.69
N ALA A 363 -20.78 4.84 12.05
CA ALA A 363 -22.09 4.70 12.69
C ALA A 363 -22.28 3.23 13.10
N ALA A 364 -22.84 3.00 14.29
CA ALA A 364 -23.08 1.65 14.78
C ALA A 364 -23.88 0.87 13.73
N PRO A 365 -23.54 -0.41 13.41
CA PRO A 365 -24.33 -1.20 12.49
C PRO A 365 -25.75 -1.34 13.03
N GLY A 366 -26.74 -0.74 12.37
CA GLY A 366 -28.13 -0.85 12.79
C GLY A 366 -29.01 0.38 12.56
N ALA A 367 -28.48 1.53 12.22
CA ALA A 367 -29.31 2.66 11.83
C ALA A 367 -29.75 2.50 10.35
N LYS A 368 -30.76 1.64 10.11
CA LYS A 368 -31.49 1.70 8.84
C LYS A 368 -32.15 3.10 8.78
N PRO A 369 -32.04 3.83 7.66
CA PRO A 369 -32.83 5.04 7.47
C PRO A 369 -34.30 4.69 7.69
N LYS A 370 -34.95 5.44 8.58
CA LYS A 370 -36.40 5.28 8.84
C LYS A 370 -37.12 5.56 7.52
N PRO A 371 -37.97 4.62 7.01
CA PRO A 371 -38.75 4.89 5.82
C PRO A 371 -39.60 6.13 6.03
N ALA A 372 -39.52 7.10 5.10
CA ALA A 372 -40.42 8.21 5.08
C ALA A 372 -41.87 7.69 4.84
N PRO A 373 -42.93 8.31 5.42
CA PRO A 373 -44.27 7.86 5.25
C PRO A 373 -44.65 7.93 3.77
N ALA A 374 -45.25 6.83 3.28
CA ALA A 374 -45.74 6.70 1.91
C ALA A 374 -46.82 7.76 1.63
N THR A 375 -46.41 8.81 0.93
CA THR A 375 -47.32 9.70 0.22
C THR A 375 -47.57 9.10 -1.16
N THR A 376 -48.79 9.11 -1.66
CA THR A 376 -49.25 8.62 -2.97
C THR A 376 -48.19 8.87 -4.07
N ALA A 377 -47.57 7.79 -4.58
CA ALA A 377 -46.46 7.85 -5.47
C ALA A 377 -46.84 8.48 -6.82
N PRO A 378 -46.17 9.54 -7.30
CA PRO A 378 -46.32 10.02 -8.65
C PRO A 378 -45.86 8.92 -9.64
N LYS A 379 -46.43 8.95 -10.85
CA LYS A 379 -46.06 8.00 -11.93
C LYS A 379 -44.59 8.19 -12.28
N PRO A 380 -43.79 7.11 -12.37
CA PRO A 380 -42.36 7.26 -12.74
C PRO A 380 -42.21 7.79 -14.16
N ASP A 381 -41.20 8.64 -14.33
CA ASP A 381 -40.75 9.10 -15.64
C ASP A 381 -39.85 8.04 -16.26
N MET A 382 -40.15 7.67 -17.51
CA MET A 382 -39.37 6.66 -18.25
C MET A 382 -38.17 7.33 -18.98
N ILE A 383 -36.99 6.83 -18.71
CA ILE A 383 -35.74 7.18 -19.38
C ILE A 383 -35.42 6.08 -20.39
N SER A 384 -35.93 6.22 -21.60
CA SER A 384 -35.85 5.17 -22.62
C SER A 384 -34.42 4.80 -22.98
N ALA A 385 -33.49 5.77 -23.05
CA ALA A 385 -32.08 5.53 -23.34
C ALA A 385 -31.38 4.57 -22.35
N LEU A 386 -31.86 4.48 -21.13
CA LEU A 386 -31.35 3.58 -20.09
C LEU A 386 -32.26 2.37 -19.87
N GLY A 387 -33.51 2.41 -20.31
CA GLY A 387 -34.50 1.39 -19.99
C GLY A 387 -34.90 1.39 -18.50
N ILE A 388 -35.04 2.58 -17.88
CA ILE A 388 -35.39 2.72 -16.45
C ILE A 388 -36.58 3.65 -16.24
N GLY A 389 -37.36 3.37 -15.20
CA GLY A 389 -38.31 4.30 -14.64
C GLY A 389 -37.73 4.99 -13.40
N VAL A 390 -37.76 6.32 -13.37
CA VAL A 390 -37.16 7.11 -12.29
C VAL A 390 -38.16 8.08 -11.66
N MET A 391 -37.88 8.49 -10.45
CA MET A 391 -38.61 9.53 -9.72
C MET A 391 -37.63 10.50 -9.06
N THR A 392 -38.06 11.77 -8.88
CA THR A 392 -37.29 12.70 -8.07
C THR A 392 -37.27 12.22 -6.61
N HIS A 393 -36.08 12.17 -5.99
CA HIS A 393 -35.94 11.77 -4.61
C HIS A 393 -36.28 12.95 -3.66
N PRO A 394 -37.27 12.85 -2.80
CA PRO A 394 -37.56 13.92 -1.84
C PRO A 394 -36.48 14.02 -0.77
N GLY A 395 -35.74 15.12 -0.75
CA GLY A 395 -34.74 15.40 0.31
C GLY A 395 -33.31 14.92 0.02
N ALA A 396 -33.05 14.34 -1.17
CA ALA A 396 -31.68 14.07 -1.66
C ALA A 396 -31.48 14.66 -3.06
N GLN A 397 -30.27 14.98 -3.40
CA GLN A 397 -29.89 15.35 -4.75
C GLN A 397 -29.80 14.08 -5.61
N GLY A 398 -30.60 14.01 -6.69
CA GLY A 398 -30.61 12.83 -7.55
C GLY A 398 -32.01 12.38 -7.95
N VAL A 399 -32.07 11.29 -8.71
CA VAL A 399 -33.31 10.58 -9.08
C VAL A 399 -33.21 9.12 -8.64
N ILE A 400 -34.30 8.61 -8.05
CA ILE A 400 -34.35 7.22 -7.62
C ILE A 400 -34.88 6.33 -8.75
N VAL A 401 -34.20 5.22 -9.00
CA VAL A 401 -34.61 4.20 -9.96
C VAL A 401 -35.71 3.36 -9.33
N VAL A 402 -36.91 3.37 -9.89
CA VAL A 402 -38.09 2.60 -9.38
C VAL A 402 -38.33 1.35 -10.19
N SER A 403 -37.84 1.29 -11.43
CA SER A 403 -37.94 0.10 -12.27
C SER A 403 -36.78 0.05 -13.28
N VAL A 404 -36.34 -1.16 -13.61
CA VAL A 404 -35.28 -1.42 -14.60
C VAL A 404 -35.82 -2.45 -15.60
N ASP A 405 -35.77 -2.13 -16.89
CA ASP A 405 -36.05 -3.08 -17.96
C ASP A 405 -34.91 -4.10 -18.03
N LYS A 406 -35.24 -5.38 -17.95
CA LYS A 406 -34.24 -6.47 -17.96
C LYS A 406 -33.36 -6.50 -19.21
N ASN A 407 -33.88 -5.96 -20.32
CA ASN A 407 -33.16 -5.86 -21.61
C ASN A 407 -32.60 -4.47 -21.85
N GLY A 408 -32.74 -3.52 -20.91
CA GLY A 408 -32.28 -2.15 -21.05
C GLY A 408 -30.76 -2.02 -20.79
N ALA A 409 -30.17 -0.96 -21.32
CA ALA A 409 -28.75 -0.66 -21.16
C ALA A 409 -28.33 -0.59 -19.68
N ALA A 410 -29.16 -0.03 -18.81
CA ALA A 410 -28.92 0.06 -17.40
C ALA A 410 -28.89 -1.32 -16.69
N ALA A 411 -29.73 -2.28 -17.10
CA ALA A 411 -29.71 -3.64 -16.55
C ALA A 411 -28.38 -4.37 -16.88
N HIS A 412 -27.91 -4.24 -18.13
CA HIS A 412 -26.63 -4.80 -18.55
C HIS A 412 -25.45 -4.19 -17.81
N ALA A 413 -25.55 -2.93 -17.40
CA ALA A 413 -24.54 -2.25 -16.57
C ALA A 413 -24.69 -2.54 -15.05
N GLY A 414 -25.62 -3.39 -14.65
CA GLY A 414 -25.82 -3.80 -13.26
C GLY A 414 -26.67 -2.85 -12.40
N LEU A 415 -27.33 -1.85 -12.99
CA LEU A 415 -28.21 -0.95 -12.25
C LEU A 415 -29.46 -1.70 -11.74
N GLN A 416 -29.82 -1.45 -10.50
CA GLN A 416 -30.96 -2.08 -9.82
C GLN A 416 -32.03 -1.04 -9.43
N ALA A 417 -33.24 -1.51 -9.16
CA ALA A 417 -34.25 -0.67 -8.53
C ALA A 417 -33.78 -0.25 -7.12
N ASP A 418 -34.33 0.84 -6.61
CA ASP A 418 -33.96 1.50 -5.35
C ASP A 418 -32.54 2.10 -5.33
N THR A 419 -31.87 2.20 -6.49
CA THR A 419 -30.60 2.91 -6.66
C THR A 419 -30.87 4.39 -6.93
N LEU A 420 -30.15 5.29 -6.27
CA LEU A 420 -30.17 6.73 -6.54
C LEU A 420 -29.14 7.07 -7.62
N ILE A 421 -29.53 7.74 -8.70
CA ILE A 421 -28.62 8.33 -9.69
C ILE A 421 -28.36 9.78 -9.29
N GLU A 422 -27.12 10.09 -8.90
CA GLU A 422 -26.73 11.41 -8.40
C GLU A 422 -26.15 12.31 -9.49
N ALA A 423 -25.40 11.72 -10.46
CA ALA A 423 -24.75 12.49 -11.54
C ALA A 423 -24.62 11.69 -12.84
N VAL A 424 -24.45 12.42 -13.95
CA VAL A 424 -24.09 11.92 -15.28
C VAL A 424 -22.78 12.60 -15.68
N GLY A 425 -21.66 11.87 -15.65
CA GLY A 425 -20.34 12.49 -15.77
C GLY A 425 -20.15 13.53 -14.66
N PRO A 426 -19.56 14.70 -14.93
CA PRO A 426 -19.32 15.72 -13.92
C PRO A 426 -20.59 16.42 -13.42
N ASP A 427 -21.70 16.23 -14.10
CA ASP A 427 -22.93 16.98 -13.90
C ASP A 427 -23.93 16.31 -12.93
N PHE A 428 -24.27 16.96 -11.85
CA PHE A 428 -25.32 16.48 -10.94
C PHE A 428 -26.71 16.45 -11.62
N VAL A 429 -27.50 15.47 -11.24
CA VAL A 429 -28.90 15.28 -11.67
C VAL A 429 -29.82 15.73 -10.56
N THR A 430 -30.80 16.58 -10.90
CA THR A 430 -31.78 17.09 -9.93
C THR A 430 -33.22 16.68 -10.23
N SER A 431 -33.45 16.11 -11.42
CA SER A 431 -34.76 15.68 -11.87
C SER A 431 -34.68 14.65 -13.00
N PRO A 432 -35.75 13.86 -13.25
CA PRO A 432 -35.82 12.95 -14.38
C PRO A 432 -35.57 13.64 -15.73
N LYS A 433 -36.10 14.87 -15.90
CA LYS A 433 -35.88 15.66 -17.11
C LYS A 433 -34.39 16.00 -17.27
N ALA A 434 -33.70 16.46 -16.19
CA ALA A 434 -32.28 16.78 -16.23
C ALA A 434 -31.44 15.54 -16.57
N LEU A 435 -31.80 14.36 -16.04
CA LEU A 435 -31.15 13.10 -16.42
C LEU A 435 -31.30 12.84 -17.91
N ASN A 436 -32.54 12.88 -18.44
CA ASN A 436 -32.79 12.62 -19.85
C ASN A 436 -32.07 13.60 -20.78
N ASP A 437 -32.05 14.89 -20.44
CA ASP A 437 -31.36 15.93 -21.21
C ASP A 437 -29.85 15.67 -21.31
N LYS A 438 -29.23 15.16 -20.21
CA LYS A 438 -27.80 14.86 -20.15
C LYS A 438 -27.41 13.57 -20.87
N LEU A 439 -28.34 12.66 -21.11
CA LEU A 439 -28.13 11.44 -21.89
C LEU A 439 -28.26 11.67 -23.41
N ALA A 440 -28.91 12.74 -23.81
CA ALA A 440 -29.19 13.03 -25.22
C ALA A 440 -27.88 13.11 -26.05
N ARG A 441 -27.82 12.36 -27.15
CA ARG A 441 -26.70 12.32 -28.12
C ARG A 441 -25.39 11.72 -27.59
N LYS A 442 -25.39 11.00 -26.45
CA LYS A 442 -24.20 10.31 -25.94
C LYS A 442 -24.26 8.83 -26.33
N HIS A 443 -23.14 8.25 -26.73
CA HIS A 443 -23.01 6.81 -27.03
C HIS A 443 -22.69 5.96 -25.76
N ALA A 444 -22.14 6.58 -24.76
CA ALA A 444 -21.88 5.98 -23.45
C ALA A 444 -21.91 7.07 -22.39
N VAL A 445 -22.30 6.71 -21.16
CA VAL A 445 -22.31 7.62 -20.02
C VAL A 445 -21.75 6.94 -18.78
N ALA A 446 -21.07 7.70 -17.94
CA ALA A 446 -20.77 7.30 -16.58
C ALA A 446 -21.84 7.89 -15.65
N LEU A 447 -22.50 7.04 -14.89
CA LEU A 447 -23.51 7.42 -13.89
C LEU A 447 -22.93 7.26 -12.50
N LEU A 448 -23.00 8.30 -11.68
CA LEU A 448 -22.76 8.18 -10.24
C LEU A 448 -24.03 7.66 -9.59
N VAL A 449 -23.94 6.48 -9.00
CA VAL A 449 -25.09 5.80 -8.39
C VAL A 449 -24.81 5.49 -6.91
N ASP A 450 -25.83 5.65 -6.08
CA ASP A 450 -25.80 5.23 -4.67
C ASP A 450 -26.82 4.09 -4.47
N GLY A 451 -26.28 2.90 -4.22
CA GLY A 451 -27.06 1.66 -4.09
C GLY A 451 -26.74 0.92 -2.79
N PRO A 452 -27.21 -0.34 -2.64
CA PRO A 452 -26.98 -1.16 -1.43
C PRO A 452 -25.51 -1.33 -1.06
N ASP A 453 -24.62 -1.34 -2.07
CA ASP A 453 -23.18 -1.51 -1.89
C ASP A 453 -22.42 -0.16 -1.73
N GLY A 454 -23.17 0.93 -1.67
CA GLY A 454 -22.67 2.31 -1.55
C GLY A 454 -22.65 3.04 -2.89
N THR A 455 -22.06 4.23 -2.91
CA THR A 455 -21.97 5.09 -4.11
C THR A 455 -20.80 4.65 -4.97
N SER A 456 -21.05 4.47 -6.27
CA SER A 456 -20.05 4.05 -7.26
C SER A 456 -20.38 4.62 -8.64
N TRP A 457 -19.35 4.68 -9.52
CA TRP A 457 -19.53 5.00 -10.92
C TRP A 457 -19.83 3.74 -11.72
N ILE A 458 -20.89 3.76 -12.52
CA ILE A 458 -21.17 2.72 -13.51
C ILE A 458 -21.11 3.31 -14.91
N SER A 459 -20.49 2.58 -15.84
CA SER A 459 -20.47 2.94 -17.26
C SER A 459 -21.63 2.25 -17.96
N VAL A 460 -22.47 3.02 -18.66
CA VAL A 460 -23.62 2.51 -19.39
C VAL A 460 -23.46 2.85 -20.86
N PRO A 461 -23.26 1.86 -21.75
CA PRO A 461 -23.33 2.08 -23.19
C PRO A 461 -24.78 2.42 -23.58
N LEU A 462 -24.94 3.46 -24.37
CA LEU A 462 -26.26 3.88 -24.88
C LEU A 462 -26.34 3.48 -26.35
N ASP A 463 -27.09 2.43 -26.66
CA ASP A 463 -27.43 2.08 -28.01
C ASP A 463 -28.51 3.06 -28.52
N HIS A 464 -28.11 4.02 -29.32
CA HIS A 464 -29.05 4.72 -30.15
C HIS A 464 -29.37 3.83 -31.37
N GLU A 465 -30.27 2.85 -31.18
CA GLU A 465 -30.93 2.26 -32.34
C GLU A 465 -31.59 3.39 -33.14
N ALA A 466 -31.11 3.52 -34.36
CA ALA A 466 -31.70 4.41 -35.36
C ALA A 466 -33.19 4.09 -35.47
N THR A 467 -34.03 4.98 -34.93
CA THR A 467 -35.44 5.03 -35.32
C THR A 467 -35.49 5.50 -36.77
N THR A 468 -35.26 4.56 -37.68
CA THR A 468 -35.73 4.68 -39.07
C THR A 468 -37.15 4.15 -39.11
N HIS A 469 -38.10 5.07 -39.07
CA HIS A 469 -39.38 4.98 -39.81
C HIS A 469 -39.93 6.38 -40.07
#